data_1bb187f46842703afc5064206f6889c0
#
_entry.id   1bb187f46842703afc5064206f6889c0
#
_cell.length_a   1.000
_cell.length_b   1.000
_cell.length_c   1.000
_cell.angle_alpha   90.00
_cell.angle_beta   90.00
_cell.angle_gamma   90.00
#
_symmetry.space_group_name_H-M   'P 1'
#
loop_
_entity.id
_entity.type
_entity.pdbx_description
1 polymer ?
#
loop_
_entity_poly.entity_id
_entity_poly.type
_entity_poly.pdbx_seq_one_letter_code
_entity_poly.pdbx_strand_id
1 'polypeptide(L)'
;MGHNMKIQESDLDLKGKRVLITGAASGIGAAMAKTFFEHNAATILADRDSIELERMAKEVPGSQTIVFDQGEKVSIENMCLEAQNPDILLNNAGILWAGPFDEMPSDKITKIVNVNLLGPMQIAHNIGKQMLRRGSGIIINTSSQLAFHGAAERAVYASTKAGIAQFTKSLAAEWMPRGVRVAAIAPGRTLTNINVSLLNSEEKQRTALKGIPAGRLAEAHEMARLALLLSTDVLSYVVGETIISDGGYVLL
;
A
#
# COMPACT_ATOMS: atom_id res chain seq x y z
N MET A 1 -5.26 30.56 19.66
CA MET A 1 -6.22 30.13 18.62
C MET A 1 -6.65 28.71 18.98
N GLY A 2 -7.92 28.54 19.41
CA GLY A 2 -8.43 27.22 19.81
C GLY A 2 -8.58 26.33 18.57
N HIS A 3 -7.69 25.36 18.43
CA HIS A 3 -7.87 24.32 17.43
C HIS A 3 -9.07 23.46 17.83
N ASN A 4 -10.00 23.30 16.90
CA ASN A 4 -11.12 22.38 17.09
C ASN A 4 -10.56 20.96 17.27
N MET A 5 -10.76 20.35 18.45
CA MET A 5 -10.21 19.02 18.77
C MET A 5 -11.04 17.86 18.21
N LYS A 6 -12.11 18.14 17.47
CA LYS A 6 -12.97 17.13 16.85
C LYS A 6 -12.59 16.95 15.39
N ILE A 7 -12.36 15.71 14.98
CA ILE A 7 -12.23 15.35 13.56
C ILE A 7 -13.60 15.60 12.91
N GLN A 8 -13.61 16.38 11.83
CA GLN A 8 -14.78 16.68 11.02
C GLN A 8 -14.69 15.92 9.68
N GLU A 9 -15.80 15.73 9.00
CA GLU A 9 -15.81 15.13 7.65
C GLU A 9 -14.93 15.91 6.66
N SER A 10 -14.87 17.24 6.80
CA SER A 10 -13.98 18.10 6.00
C SER A 10 -12.50 17.79 6.15
N ASP A 11 -12.07 17.21 7.29
CA ASP A 11 -10.67 16.86 7.55
C ASP A 11 -10.24 15.62 6.75
N LEU A 12 -11.22 14.85 6.25
CA LEU A 12 -11.01 13.67 5.42
C LEU A 12 -11.31 13.92 3.93
N ASP A 13 -11.77 15.12 3.57
CA ASP A 13 -12.10 15.48 2.19
C ASP A 13 -10.81 15.67 1.37
N LEU A 14 -10.69 14.91 0.28
CA LEU A 14 -9.55 14.95 -0.64
C LEU A 14 -9.90 15.64 -1.96
N LYS A 15 -10.93 16.51 -1.96
CA LYS A 15 -11.34 17.29 -3.13
C LYS A 15 -10.15 18.06 -3.72
N GLY A 16 -9.91 17.87 -5.01
CA GLY A 16 -8.79 18.50 -5.73
C GLY A 16 -7.45 17.78 -5.57
N LYS A 17 -7.36 16.70 -4.78
CA LYS A 17 -6.16 15.88 -4.66
C LYS A 17 -6.15 14.76 -5.70
N ARG A 18 -5.03 14.57 -6.39
CA ARG A 18 -4.77 13.47 -7.30
C ARG A 18 -4.05 12.34 -6.55
N VAL A 19 -4.59 11.15 -6.60
CA VAL A 19 -4.11 9.99 -5.81
C VAL A 19 -3.73 8.85 -6.73
N LEU A 20 -2.44 8.53 -6.82
CA LEU A 20 -1.94 7.36 -7.55
C LEU A 20 -1.94 6.14 -6.64
N ILE A 21 -2.59 5.07 -7.07
CA ILE A 21 -2.72 3.81 -6.34
C ILE A 21 -2.16 2.68 -7.18
N THR A 22 -1.07 2.03 -6.74
CA THR A 22 -0.53 0.84 -7.40
C THR A 22 -1.16 -0.44 -6.84
N GLY A 23 -1.38 -1.45 -7.70
CA GLY A 23 -2.10 -2.65 -7.32
C GLY A 23 -3.60 -2.37 -7.08
N ALA A 24 -4.17 -1.43 -7.83
CA ALA A 24 -5.52 -0.91 -7.62
C ALA A 24 -6.64 -1.86 -8.07
N ALA A 25 -6.33 -2.89 -8.85
CA ALA A 25 -7.32 -3.77 -9.43
C ALA A 25 -7.93 -4.77 -8.43
N SER A 26 -7.30 -5.03 -7.29
CA SER A 26 -7.77 -6.05 -6.35
C SER A 26 -7.39 -5.77 -4.88
N GLY A 27 -8.00 -6.51 -3.97
CA GLY A 27 -7.63 -6.57 -2.55
C GLY A 27 -7.60 -5.21 -1.85
N ILE A 28 -6.52 -4.91 -1.15
CA ILE A 28 -6.34 -3.67 -0.39
C ILE A 28 -6.29 -2.46 -1.35
N GLY A 29 -5.66 -2.59 -2.51
CA GLY A 29 -5.60 -1.52 -3.50
C GLY A 29 -6.97 -1.13 -4.05
N ALA A 30 -7.83 -2.10 -4.35
CA ALA A 30 -9.21 -1.85 -4.76
C ALA A 30 -10.04 -1.18 -3.65
N ALA A 31 -9.86 -1.60 -2.40
CA ALA A 31 -10.49 -0.94 -1.27
C ALA A 31 -9.99 0.51 -1.09
N MET A 32 -8.68 0.75 -1.28
CA MET A 32 -8.12 2.11 -1.29
C MET A 32 -8.74 2.96 -2.40
N ALA A 33 -8.87 2.40 -3.63
CA ALA A 33 -9.46 3.11 -4.76
C ALA A 33 -10.88 3.61 -4.44
N LYS A 34 -11.73 2.74 -3.88
CA LYS A 34 -13.09 3.09 -3.47
C LYS A 34 -13.10 4.12 -2.35
N THR A 35 -12.35 3.87 -1.27
CA THR A 35 -12.31 4.76 -0.11
C THR A 35 -11.85 6.17 -0.49
N PHE A 36 -10.80 6.29 -1.30
CA PHE A 36 -10.30 7.61 -1.70
C PHE A 36 -11.25 8.33 -2.68
N PHE A 37 -11.92 7.58 -3.55
CA PHE A 37 -12.99 8.13 -4.40
C PHE A 37 -14.18 8.64 -3.58
N GLU A 38 -14.64 7.88 -2.60
CA GLU A 38 -15.72 8.27 -1.67
C GLU A 38 -15.38 9.54 -0.88
N HIS A 39 -14.08 9.86 -0.73
CA HIS A 39 -13.57 11.09 -0.11
C HIS A 39 -13.12 12.14 -1.14
N ASN A 40 -13.74 12.13 -2.33
CA ASN A 40 -13.61 13.13 -3.39
C ASN A 40 -12.22 13.25 -4.05
N ALA A 41 -11.33 12.26 -3.90
CA ALA A 41 -10.05 12.25 -4.58
C ALA A 41 -10.22 11.99 -6.10
N ALA A 42 -9.40 12.64 -6.91
CA ALA A 42 -9.21 12.27 -8.32
C ALA A 42 -8.23 11.08 -8.37
N THR A 43 -8.76 9.86 -8.53
CA THR A 43 -7.98 8.62 -8.45
C THR A 43 -7.33 8.25 -9.76
N ILE A 44 -6.08 7.76 -9.68
CA ILE A 44 -5.29 7.18 -10.76
C ILE A 44 -5.01 5.74 -10.37
N LEU A 45 -5.64 4.80 -11.06
CA LEU A 45 -5.60 3.39 -10.76
C LEU A 45 -4.54 2.73 -11.64
N ALA A 46 -3.52 2.14 -11.03
CA ALA A 46 -2.42 1.50 -11.76
C ALA A 46 -2.30 0.03 -11.36
N ASP A 47 -2.36 -0.87 -12.34
CA ASP A 47 -2.22 -2.33 -12.14
C ASP A 47 -1.71 -2.99 -13.42
N ARG A 48 -1.24 -4.23 -13.30
CA ARG A 48 -0.88 -5.06 -14.46
C ARG A 48 -2.06 -5.79 -15.09
N ASP A 49 -3.12 -6.04 -14.31
CA ASP A 49 -4.33 -6.73 -14.75
C ASP A 49 -5.29 -5.73 -15.38
N SER A 50 -5.25 -5.63 -16.70
CA SER A 50 -6.08 -4.69 -17.45
C SER A 50 -7.57 -4.97 -17.32
N ILE A 51 -7.96 -6.25 -17.20
CA ILE A 51 -9.38 -6.66 -17.11
C ILE A 51 -9.96 -6.24 -15.76
N GLU A 52 -9.28 -6.58 -14.68
CA GLU A 52 -9.72 -6.19 -13.34
C GLU A 52 -9.60 -4.66 -13.12
N LEU A 53 -8.63 -4.02 -13.77
CA LEU A 53 -8.50 -2.56 -13.73
C LEU A 53 -9.68 -1.85 -14.40
N GLU A 54 -10.13 -2.35 -15.57
CA GLU A 54 -11.33 -1.85 -16.23
C GLU A 54 -12.61 -2.07 -15.39
N ARG A 55 -12.69 -3.21 -14.69
CA ARG A 55 -13.78 -3.47 -13.75
C ARG A 55 -13.77 -2.45 -12.61
N MET A 56 -12.61 -2.20 -12.02
CA MET A 56 -12.46 -1.19 -10.97
C MET A 56 -12.83 0.22 -11.44
N ALA A 57 -12.46 0.60 -12.65
CA ALA A 57 -12.81 1.90 -13.21
C ALA A 57 -14.34 2.15 -13.30
N LYS A 58 -15.14 1.08 -13.47
CA LYS A 58 -16.61 1.18 -13.42
C LYS A 58 -17.12 1.38 -11.99
N GLU A 59 -16.43 0.85 -10.99
CA GLU A 59 -16.78 1.02 -9.58
C GLU A 59 -16.28 2.37 -9.00
N VAL A 60 -15.31 2.99 -9.67
CA VAL A 60 -14.71 4.30 -9.31
C VAL A 60 -14.79 5.23 -10.53
N PRO A 61 -15.99 5.79 -10.85
CA PRO A 61 -16.20 6.56 -12.06
C PRO A 61 -15.32 7.82 -12.14
N GLY A 62 -14.80 8.11 -13.33
CA GLY A 62 -13.91 9.27 -13.54
C GLY A 62 -12.45 9.03 -13.15
N SER A 63 -12.08 7.82 -12.69
CA SER A 63 -10.69 7.47 -12.46
C SER A 63 -9.92 7.37 -13.77
N GLN A 64 -8.64 7.77 -13.74
CA GLN A 64 -7.67 7.43 -14.77
C GLN A 64 -7.15 6.00 -14.52
N THR A 65 -6.99 5.20 -15.58
CA THR A 65 -6.42 3.85 -15.49
C THR A 65 -5.10 3.78 -16.22
N ILE A 66 -4.10 3.11 -15.64
CA ILE A 66 -2.78 2.91 -16.25
C ILE A 66 -2.37 1.45 -16.10
N VAL A 67 -2.21 0.74 -17.20
CA VAL A 67 -1.70 -0.64 -17.19
C VAL A 67 -0.18 -0.60 -17.10
N PHE A 68 0.41 -1.23 -16.04
CA PHE A 68 1.84 -1.27 -15.87
C PHE A 68 2.31 -2.52 -15.10
N ASP A 69 3.52 -2.98 -15.37
CA ASP A 69 4.19 -4.02 -14.58
C ASP A 69 5.22 -3.38 -13.63
N GLN A 70 4.98 -3.52 -12.31
CA GLN A 70 5.85 -2.99 -11.26
C GLN A 70 7.22 -3.70 -11.19
N GLY A 71 7.37 -4.86 -11.82
CA GLY A 71 8.65 -5.56 -11.94
C GLY A 71 9.55 -5.03 -13.05
N GLU A 72 9.02 -4.15 -13.93
CA GLU A 72 9.68 -3.69 -15.15
C GLU A 72 9.97 -2.19 -15.10
N LYS A 73 11.26 -1.82 -15.13
CA LYS A 73 11.72 -0.42 -14.99
C LYS A 73 11.08 0.52 -16.00
N VAL A 74 11.07 0.15 -17.28
CA VAL A 74 10.50 0.98 -18.35
C VAL A 74 8.99 1.18 -18.15
N SER A 75 8.29 0.14 -17.71
CA SER A 75 6.86 0.21 -17.42
C SER A 75 6.57 1.17 -16.26
N ILE A 76 7.41 1.14 -15.21
CA ILE A 76 7.33 2.09 -14.09
C ILE A 76 7.55 3.54 -14.56
N GLU A 77 8.59 3.79 -15.37
CA GLU A 77 8.91 5.12 -15.87
C GLU A 77 7.75 5.70 -16.68
N ASN A 78 7.18 4.91 -17.60
CA ASN A 78 6.03 5.31 -18.41
C ASN A 78 4.79 5.61 -17.54
N MET A 79 4.46 4.73 -16.58
CA MET A 79 3.36 4.94 -15.63
C MET A 79 3.55 6.24 -14.83
N CYS A 80 4.77 6.51 -14.34
CA CYS A 80 5.04 7.73 -13.59
C CYS A 80 4.94 9.02 -14.43
N LEU A 81 5.25 8.94 -15.73
CA LEU A 81 5.05 10.06 -16.66
C LEU A 81 3.56 10.29 -16.94
N GLU A 82 2.80 9.21 -17.15
CA GLU A 82 1.38 9.28 -17.45
C GLU A 82 0.53 9.74 -16.24
N ALA A 83 0.92 9.35 -15.02
CA ALA A 83 0.24 9.73 -13.78
C ALA A 83 0.25 11.23 -13.50
N GLN A 84 1.20 12.00 -14.05
CA GLN A 84 1.31 13.47 -13.99
C GLN A 84 1.01 14.11 -12.63
N ASN A 85 2.05 14.30 -11.82
CA ASN A 85 1.98 15.09 -10.58
C ASN A 85 0.90 14.66 -9.56
N PRO A 86 0.82 13.40 -9.12
CA PRO A 86 -0.09 13.03 -8.05
C PRO A 86 0.31 13.72 -6.74
N ASP A 87 -0.69 14.11 -5.94
CA ASP A 87 -0.49 14.68 -4.60
C ASP A 87 -0.18 13.62 -3.56
N ILE A 88 -0.79 12.44 -3.76
CA ILE A 88 -0.65 11.29 -2.88
C ILE A 88 -0.28 10.07 -3.72
N LEU A 89 0.72 9.32 -3.25
CA LEU A 89 1.09 8.02 -3.78
C LEU A 89 0.78 6.93 -2.76
N LEU A 90 -0.10 5.99 -3.12
CA LEU A 90 -0.32 4.74 -2.39
C LEU A 90 0.46 3.62 -3.08
N ASN A 91 1.64 3.36 -2.56
CA ASN A 91 2.60 2.40 -3.11
C ASN A 91 2.30 1.01 -2.55
N ASN A 92 1.26 0.35 -3.12
CA ASN A 92 0.60 -0.81 -2.52
C ASN A 92 0.86 -2.12 -3.26
N ALA A 93 1.09 -2.12 -4.58
CA ALA A 93 1.27 -3.35 -5.35
C ALA A 93 2.36 -4.27 -4.77
N GLY A 94 2.10 -5.57 -4.80
CA GLY A 94 3.04 -6.56 -4.32
C GLY A 94 2.62 -7.97 -4.65
N ILE A 95 3.56 -8.90 -4.61
CA ILE A 95 3.36 -10.33 -4.83
C ILE A 95 3.92 -11.13 -3.67
N LEU A 96 3.36 -12.33 -3.48
CA LEU A 96 3.75 -13.28 -2.45
C LEU A 96 4.13 -14.61 -3.09
N TRP A 97 5.14 -15.24 -2.54
CA TRP A 97 5.40 -16.66 -2.69
C TRP A 97 5.46 -17.31 -1.31
N ALA A 98 4.99 -18.55 -1.22
CA ALA A 98 4.90 -19.33 0.00
C ALA A 98 5.46 -20.72 -0.23
N GLY A 99 6.39 -21.14 0.60
CA GLY A 99 7.03 -22.46 0.58
C GLY A 99 8.42 -22.42 1.21
N PRO A 100 9.05 -23.59 1.41
CA PRO A 100 10.40 -23.71 1.95
C PRO A 100 11.42 -22.94 1.10
N PHE A 101 12.33 -22.22 1.73
CA PHE A 101 13.26 -21.33 1.02
C PHE A 101 14.22 -22.09 0.10
N ASP A 102 14.67 -23.27 0.52
CA ASP A 102 15.54 -24.17 -0.27
C ASP A 102 14.86 -24.73 -1.53
N GLU A 103 13.52 -24.75 -1.57
CA GLU A 103 12.72 -25.15 -2.74
C GLU A 103 12.32 -23.96 -3.62
N MET A 104 12.64 -22.73 -3.21
CA MET A 104 12.22 -21.54 -3.94
C MET A 104 13.00 -21.39 -5.25
N PRO A 105 12.32 -21.32 -6.43
CA PRO A 105 13.00 -21.03 -7.68
C PRO A 105 13.72 -19.68 -7.65
N SER A 106 14.97 -19.63 -8.14
CA SER A 106 15.80 -18.43 -8.07
C SER A 106 15.20 -17.22 -8.82
N ASP A 107 14.49 -17.47 -9.92
CA ASP A 107 13.77 -16.44 -10.67
C ASP A 107 12.65 -15.80 -9.82
N LYS A 108 12.02 -16.55 -8.92
CA LYS A 108 11.01 -16.03 -7.99
C LYS A 108 11.61 -15.11 -6.95
N ILE A 109 12.83 -15.39 -6.48
CA ILE A 109 13.55 -14.47 -5.57
C ILE A 109 13.69 -13.11 -6.25
N THR A 110 14.28 -13.09 -7.45
CA THR A 110 14.48 -11.85 -8.22
C THR A 110 13.15 -11.14 -8.49
N LYS A 111 12.12 -11.88 -8.91
CA LYS A 111 10.80 -11.31 -9.20
C LYS A 111 10.17 -10.64 -7.97
N ILE A 112 10.23 -11.29 -6.80
CA ILE A 112 9.66 -10.72 -5.56
C ILE A 112 10.43 -9.48 -5.13
N VAL A 113 11.76 -9.50 -5.21
CA VAL A 113 12.59 -8.33 -4.87
C VAL A 113 12.28 -7.17 -5.82
N ASN A 114 12.19 -7.43 -7.13
CA ASN A 114 11.88 -6.39 -8.11
C ASN A 114 10.51 -5.78 -7.86
N VAL A 115 9.46 -6.60 -7.67
CA VAL A 115 8.09 -6.10 -7.50
C VAL A 115 7.88 -5.46 -6.13
N ASN A 116 8.37 -6.08 -5.04
CA ASN A 116 8.02 -5.65 -3.69
C ASN A 116 8.97 -4.62 -3.08
N LEU A 117 10.17 -4.46 -3.60
CA LEU A 117 11.18 -3.56 -3.03
C LEU A 117 11.70 -2.56 -4.06
N LEU A 118 12.28 -3.01 -5.15
CA LEU A 118 12.86 -2.10 -6.15
C LEU A 118 11.79 -1.28 -6.88
N GLY A 119 10.67 -1.89 -7.26
CA GLY A 119 9.56 -1.20 -7.92
C GLY A 119 9.01 -0.04 -7.08
N PRO A 120 8.60 -0.27 -5.82
CA PRO A 120 8.17 0.82 -4.93
C PRO A 120 9.22 1.92 -4.75
N MET A 121 10.51 1.58 -4.64
CA MET A 121 11.58 2.57 -4.55
C MET A 121 11.70 3.40 -5.82
N GLN A 122 11.60 2.79 -7.01
CA GLN A 122 11.65 3.48 -8.29
C GLN A 122 10.43 4.38 -8.51
N ILE A 123 9.23 3.93 -8.13
CA ILE A 123 8.01 4.73 -8.19
C ILE A 123 8.14 5.93 -7.25
N ALA A 124 8.54 5.72 -5.99
CA ALA A 124 8.78 6.79 -5.04
C ALA A 124 9.82 7.79 -5.54
N HIS A 125 10.91 7.33 -6.18
CA HIS A 125 11.93 8.19 -6.77
C HIS A 125 11.36 9.09 -7.89
N ASN A 126 10.59 8.52 -8.83
CA ASN A 126 10.08 9.27 -9.98
C ASN A 126 8.95 10.25 -9.57
N ILE A 127 7.96 9.76 -8.83
CA ILE A 127 6.84 10.58 -8.32
C ILE A 127 7.34 11.58 -7.27
N GLY A 128 8.20 11.14 -6.36
CA GLY A 128 8.77 12.00 -5.33
C GLY A 128 9.57 13.17 -5.87
N LYS A 129 10.29 13.02 -6.99
CA LYS A 129 10.93 14.17 -7.68
C LYS A 129 9.91 15.24 -8.08
N GLN A 130 8.71 14.84 -8.51
CA GLN A 130 7.65 15.77 -8.86
C GLN A 130 7.12 16.46 -7.58
N MET A 131 6.91 15.71 -6.50
CA MET A 131 6.49 16.24 -5.19
C MET A 131 7.53 17.20 -4.59
N LEU A 132 8.80 16.84 -4.63
CA LEU A 132 9.89 17.67 -4.10
C LEU A 132 10.06 19.00 -4.87
N ARG A 133 9.87 18.99 -6.20
CA ARG A 133 9.88 20.24 -7.00
C ARG A 133 8.73 21.16 -6.62
N ARG A 134 7.60 20.62 -6.25
CA ARG A 134 6.40 21.33 -5.81
C ARG A 134 6.47 21.75 -4.33
N GLY A 135 7.35 21.11 -3.53
CA GLY A 135 7.45 21.33 -2.09
C GLY A 135 6.27 20.72 -1.31
N SER A 136 5.53 19.77 -1.88
CA SER A 136 4.38 19.13 -1.22
C SER A 136 4.10 17.75 -1.80
N GLY A 137 3.72 16.80 -0.94
CA GLY A 137 3.31 15.46 -1.34
C GLY A 137 3.21 14.49 -0.16
N ILE A 138 2.51 13.39 -0.39
CA ILE A 138 2.37 12.32 0.60
C ILE A 138 2.62 10.98 -0.08
N ILE A 139 3.46 10.13 0.54
CA ILE A 139 3.72 8.76 0.09
C ILE A 139 3.36 7.81 1.22
N ILE A 140 2.45 6.87 0.95
CA ILE A 140 2.09 5.79 1.85
C ILE A 140 2.55 4.48 1.23
N ASN A 141 3.53 3.84 1.84
CA ASN A 141 4.02 2.53 1.42
C ASN A 141 3.25 1.40 2.11
N THR A 142 3.08 0.27 1.43
CA THR A 142 2.50 -0.93 2.03
C THR A 142 3.60 -1.93 2.36
N SER A 143 3.92 -2.02 3.66
CA SER A 143 4.78 -3.04 4.26
C SER A 143 3.95 -4.31 4.58
N SER A 144 4.21 -4.98 5.69
CA SER A 144 3.46 -6.14 6.21
C SER A 144 3.79 -6.34 7.69
N GLN A 145 2.90 -6.97 8.45
CA GLN A 145 3.23 -7.50 9.78
C GLN A 145 4.49 -8.39 9.74
N LEU A 146 4.74 -9.09 8.63
CA LEU A 146 5.91 -9.95 8.46
C LEU A 146 7.24 -9.18 8.31
N ALA A 147 7.20 -7.87 8.24
CA ALA A 147 8.40 -7.03 8.37
C ALA A 147 8.95 -7.01 9.82
N PHE A 148 8.11 -7.37 10.80
CA PHE A 148 8.37 -7.24 12.24
C PHE A 148 8.32 -8.58 12.98
N HIS A 149 8.05 -9.68 12.27
CA HIS A 149 7.92 -11.01 12.82
C HIS A 149 8.48 -12.05 11.85
N GLY A 150 9.26 -13.01 12.38
CA GLY A 150 9.76 -14.14 11.59
C GLY A 150 8.62 -15.07 11.19
N ALA A 151 8.58 -15.45 9.92
CA ALA A 151 7.58 -16.39 9.39
C ALA A 151 8.25 -17.42 8.49
N ALA A 152 8.09 -18.71 8.86
CA ALA A 152 8.51 -19.80 7.99
C ALA A 152 7.88 -19.67 6.60
N GLU A 153 8.58 -20.13 5.58
CA GLU A 153 8.15 -20.12 4.18
C GLU A 153 7.88 -18.74 3.57
N ARG A 154 8.37 -17.66 4.20
CA ARG A 154 8.13 -16.26 3.80
C ARG A 154 9.40 -15.42 3.74
N ALA A 155 10.58 -16.03 3.80
CA ALA A 155 11.86 -15.34 3.99
C ALA A 155 12.05 -14.15 3.03
N VAL A 156 11.92 -14.35 1.71
CA VAL A 156 12.14 -13.29 0.73
C VAL A 156 11.07 -12.20 0.83
N TYR A 157 9.79 -12.60 0.96
CA TYR A 157 8.70 -11.65 1.10
C TYR A 157 8.88 -10.76 2.34
N ALA A 158 9.11 -11.38 3.51
CA ALA A 158 9.33 -10.68 4.77
C ALA A 158 10.52 -9.71 4.68
N SER A 159 11.63 -10.14 4.07
CA SER A 159 12.81 -9.30 3.83
C SER A 159 12.48 -8.07 2.97
N THR A 160 11.69 -8.23 1.89
CA THR A 160 11.29 -7.08 1.07
C THR A 160 10.40 -6.11 1.84
N LYS A 161 9.49 -6.62 2.68
CA LYS A 161 8.59 -5.78 3.48
C LYS A 161 9.30 -5.08 4.65
N ALA A 162 10.30 -5.71 5.24
CA ALA A 162 11.21 -5.07 6.19
C ALA A 162 12.04 -3.97 5.51
N GLY A 163 12.52 -4.23 4.29
CA GLY A 163 13.20 -3.22 3.46
C GLY A 163 12.33 -2.00 3.18
N ILE A 164 11.04 -2.18 2.88
CA ILE A 164 10.09 -1.07 2.69
C ILE A 164 9.86 -0.28 3.99
N ALA A 165 9.77 -0.95 5.15
CA ALA A 165 9.62 -0.26 6.43
C ALA A 165 10.85 0.62 6.72
N GLN A 166 12.06 0.12 6.51
CA GLN A 166 13.28 0.90 6.69
C GLN A 166 13.44 1.99 5.63
N PHE A 167 13.11 1.72 4.36
CA PHE A 167 13.10 2.71 3.29
C PHE A 167 12.18 3.88 3.62
N THR A 168 10.98 3.61 4.15
CA THR A 168 10.02 4.62 4.61
C THR A 168 10.64 5.57 5.64
N LYS A 169 11.32 5.04 6.67
CA LYS A 169 11.99 5.84 7.70
C LYS A 169 13.07 6.75 7.12
N SER A 170 13.95 6.18 6.30
CA SER A 170 15.07 6.91 5.72
C SER A 170 14.59 8.01 4.77
N LEU A 171 13.60 7.69 3.93
CA LEU A 171 13.04 8.64 2.97
C LEU A 171 12.30 9.78 3.67
N ALA A 172 11.55 9.48 4.73
CA ALA A 172 10.85 10.47 5.53
C ALA A 172 11.82 11.48 6.18
N ALA A 173 12.93 10.99 6.74
CA ALA A 173 13.95 11.84 7.34
C ALA A 173 14.58 12.83 6.32
N GLU A 174 14.77 12.37 5.08
CA GLU A 174 15.34 13.18 4.01
C GLU A 174 14.33 14.16 3.40
N TRP A 175 13.05 13.75 3.24
CA TRP A 175 12.09 14.47 2.42
C TRP A 175 11.09 15.32 3.20
N MET A 176 10.86 15.02 4.49
CA MET A 176 9.96 15.83 5.31
C MET A 176 10.41 17.31 5.41
N PRO A 177 11.71 17.64 5.59
CA PRO A 177 12.16 19.04 5.58
C PRO A 177 11.93 19.76 4.24
N ARG A 178 11.65 19.00 3.18
CA ARG A 178 11.40 19.48 1.81
C ARG A 178 9.90 19.41 1.43
N GLY A 179 9.01 19.22 2.42
CA GLY A 179 7.56 19.25 2.25
C GLY A 179 6.93 17.96 1.75
N VAL A 180 7.65 16.82 1.74
CA VAL A 180 7.10 15.53 1.34
C VAL A 180 7.05 14.59 2.54
N ARG A 181 5.84 14.22 2.96
CA ARG A 181 5.60 13.29 4.07
C ARG A 181 5.59 11.86 3.56
N VAL A 182 6.28 10.98 4.28
CA VAL A 182 6.32 9.55 3.96
C VAL A 182 5.94 8.75 5.20
N ALA A 183 5.05 7.79 5.05
CA ALA A 183 4.67 6.83 6.09
C ALA A 183 4.38 5.46 5.46
N ALA A 184 4.13 4.46 6.27
CA ALA A 184 3.73 3.15 5.79
C ALA A 184 2.61 2.54 6.64
N ILE A 185 1.84 1.65 6.02
CA ILE A 185 0.99 0.69 6.70
C ILE A 185 1.63 -0.70 6.66
N ALA A 186 1.42 -1.50 7.70
CA ALA A 186 1.83 -2.89 7.77
C ALA A 186 0.61 -3.78 8.03
N PRO A 187 -0.11 -4.18 6.97
CA PRO A 187 -1.27 -5.04 7.10
C PRO A 187 -0.94 -6.40 7.71
N GLY A 188 -1.83 -6.87 8.56
CA GLY A 188 -1.93 -8.25 8.96
C GLY A 188 -2.62 -9.13 7.92
N ARG A 189 -3.09 -10.30 8.38
CA ARG A 189 -3.88 -11.21 7.53
C ARG A 189 -5.20 -10.54 7.19
N THR A 190 -5.33 -10.14 5.93
CA THR A 190 -6.48 -9.38 5.43
C THR A 190 -7.26 -10.23 4.43
N LEU A 191 -8.58 -10.25 4.55
CA LEU A 191 -9.46 -10.89 3.57
C LEU A 191 -9.36 -10.14 2.25
N THR A 192 -8.94 -10.87 1.22
CA THR A 192 -8.89 -10.39 -0.16
C THR A 192 -9.44 -11.48 -1.07
N ASN A 193 -9.87 -11.13 -2.27
CA ASN A 193 -10.39 -12.11 -3.22
C ASN A 193 -9.40 -13.26 -3.50
N ILE A 194 -8.11 -13.01 -3.34
CA ILE A 194 -7.04 -14.01 -3.54
C ILE A 194 -7.08 -15.08 -2.46
N ASN A 195 -7.41 -14.74 -1.22
CA ASN A 195 -7.31 -15.69 -0.10
C ASN A 195 -8.67 -16.17 0.44
N VAL A 196 -9.78 -15.56 0.06
CA VAL A 196 -11.14 -16.06 0.43
C VAL A 196 -11.34 -17.49 -0.03
N SER A 197 -10.91 -17.84 -1.25
CA SER A 197 -10.99 -19.20 -1.78
C SER A 197 -10.12 -20.21 -1.02
N LEU A 198 -9.05 -19.74 -0.35
CA LEU A 198 -8.18 -20.58 0.46
C LEU A 198 -8.77 -20.90 1.85
N LEU A 199 -9.79 -20.15 2.27
CA LEU A 199 -10.46 -20.30 3.57
C LEU A 199 -11.75 -21.12 3.47
N ASN A 200 -11.82 -22.06 2.55
CA ASN A 200 -13.01 -22.85 2.21
C ASN A 200 -13.35 -23.99 3.18
N SER A 201 -12.62 -24.16 4.27
CA SER A 201 -12.91 -25.10 5.34
C SER A 201 -12.73 -24.49 6.72
N GLU A 202 -13.46 -24.99 7.72
CA GLU A 202 -13.33 -24.55 9.12
C GLU A 202 -11.91 -24.74 9.66
N GLU A 203 -11.21 -25.78 9.25
CA GLU A 203 -9.83 -26.05 9.67
C GLU A 203 -8.88 -24.97 9.15
N LYS A 204 -8.99 -24.60 7.85
CA LYS A 204 -8.20 -23.54 7.26
C LYS A 204 -8.53 -22.19 7.87
N GLN A 205 -9.80 -21.92 8.17
CA GLN A 205 -10.19 -20.70 8.89
C GLN A 205 -9.58 -20.67 10.29
N ARG A 206 -9.69 -21.73 11.07
CA ARG A 206 -9.04 -21.84 12.40
C ARG A 206 -7.53 -21.63 12.32
N THR A 207 -6.88 -22.26 11.32
CA THR A 207 -5.42 -22.09 11.10
C THR A 207 -5.07 -20.65 10.73
N ALA A 208 -5.89 -19.99 9.91
CA ALA A 208 -5.68 -18.60 9.53
C ALA A 208 -5.86 -17.63 10.70
N LEU A 209 -6.70 -17.96 11.67
CA LEU A 209 -6.96 -17.15 12.87
C LEU A 209 -5.94 -17.41 13.99
N LYS A 210 -5.20 -18.51 13.92
CA LYS A 210 -4.22 -18.88 14.95
C LYS A 210 -3.18 -17.77 15.11
N GLY A 211 -2.99 -17.33 16.34
CA GLY A 211 -2.04 -16.27 16.68
C GLY A 211 -2.54 -14.84 16.42
N ILE A 212 -3.83 -14.63 16.12
CA ILE A 212 -4.41 -13.28 16.01
C ILE A 212 -5.26 -12.99 17.25
N PRO A 213 -4.81 -12.16 18.21
CA PRO A 213 -5.57 -11.84 19.42
C PRO A 213 -6.97 -11.28 19.15
N ALA A 214 -7.15 -10.52 18.08
CA ALA A 214 -8.46 -9.99 17.69
C ALA A 214 -9.47 -11.07 17.24
N GLY A 215 -9.05 -12.32 17.05
CA GLY A 215 -9.91 -13.46 16.73
C GLY A 215 -10.54 -13.41 15.33
N ARG A 216 -10.12 -12.51 14.46
CA ARG A 216 -10.62 -12.36 13.09
C ARG A 216 -9.53 -11.90 12.12
N LEU A 217 -9.76 -12.10 10.86
CA LEU A 217 -9.00 -11.46 9.80
C LEU A 217 -9.45 -10.00 9.65
N ALA A 218 -8.54 -9.16 9.17
CA ALA A 218 -8.90 -7.80 8.79
C ALA A 218 -9.68 -7.81 7.47
N GLU A 219 -10.51 -6.80 7.25
CA GLU A 219 -11.11 -6.51 5.96
C GLU A 219 -10.26 -5.48 5.20
N ALA A 220 -10.27 -5.53 3.86
CA ALA A 220 -9.45 -4.65 3.04
C ALA A 220 -9.75 -3.16 3.27
N HIS A 221 -11.00 -2.81 3.57
CA HIS A 221 -11.41 -1.43 3.86
C HIS A 221 -10.80 -0.88 5.15
N GLU A 222 -10.44 -1.73 6.14
CA GLU A 222 -9.76 -1.27 7.37
C GLU A 222 -8.37 -0.73 7.05
N MET A 223 -7.66 -1.39 6.10
CA MET A 223 -6.36 -0.91 5.60
C MET A 223 -6.51 0.37 4.77
N ALA A 224 -7.57 0.45 3.96
CA ALA A 224 -7.86 1.64 3.15
C ALA A 224 -8.16 2.86 4.03
N ARG A 225 -8.93 2.71 5.10
CA ARG A 225 -9.20 3.77 6.08
C ARG A 225 -7.94 4.25 6.79
N LEU A 226 -7.05 3.32 7.18
CA LEU A 226 -5.77 3.68 7.79
C LEU A 226 -4.90 4.49 6.80
N ALA A 227 -4.85 4.07 5.53
CA ALA A 227 -4.14 4.80 4.47
C ALA A 227 -4.76 6.19 4.24
N LEU A 228 -6.09 6.32 4.27
CA LEU A 228 -6.79 7.59 4.17
C LEU A 228 -6.37 8.55 5.30
N LEU A 229 -6.46 8.11 6.56
CA LEU A 229 -6.07 8.92 7.71
C LEU A 229 -4.62 9.40 7.61
N LEU A 230 -3.69 8.52 7.20
CA LEU A 230 -2.30 8.88 6.96
C LEU A 230 -2.11 9.84 5.77
N SER A 231 -3.08 9.93 4.88
CA SER A 231 -3.06 10.79 3.71
C SER A 231 -3.68 12.18 3.92
N THR A 232 -4.17 12.45 5.14
CA THR A 232 -4.77 13.74 5.54
C THR A 232 -3.94 14.45 6.59
N ASP A 233 -4.32 15.67 6.93
CA ASP A 233 -3.65 16.46 7.99
C ASP A 233 -4.02 15.97 9.40
N VAL A 234 -5.02 15.09 9.54
CA VAL A 234 -5.39 14.47 10.83
C VAL A 234 -4.19 13.77 11.48
N LEU A 235 -3.36 13.10 10.67
CA LEU A 235 -2.15 12.44 11.13
C LEU A 235 -0.87 13.09 10.57
N SER A 236 -0.87 14.43 10.42
CA SER A 236 0.26 15.19 9.84
C SER A 236 1.57 15.02 10.62
N TYR A 237 1.51 14.69 11.91
CA TYR A 237 2.69 14.48 12.75
C TYR A 237 3.23 13.03 12.72
N VAL A 238 2.56 12.13 11.99
CA VAL A 238 3.05 10.76 11.74
C VAL A 238 3.99 10.79 10.55
N VAL A 239 5.29 10.73 10.81
CA VAL A 239 6.37 10.86 9.81
C VAL A 239 7.33 9.69 9.96
N GLY A 240 7.57 8.97 8.88
CA GLY A 240 8.51 7.84 8.83
C GLY A 240 8.03 6.57 9.53
N GLU A 241 6.87 6.59 10.17
CA GLU A 241 6.35 5.45 10.90
C GLU A 241 5.69 4.42 9.98
N THR A 242 5.79 3.16 10.41
CA THR A 242 5.05 2.05 9.83
C THR A 242 4.00 1.59 10.82
N ILE A 243 2.74 1.88 10.53
CA ILE A 243 1.63 1.54 11.42
C ILE A 243 1.22 0.08 11.18
N ILE A 244 1.45 -0.77 12.18
CA ILE A 244 1.05 -2.18 12.14
C ILE A 244 -0.45 -2.27 12.43
N SER A 245 -1.19 -2.94 11.54
CA SER A 245 -2.63 -3.20 11.67
C SER A 245 -2.89 -4.68 11.40
N ASP A 246 -2.70 -5.52 12.43
CA ASP A 246 -2.61 -6.98 12.32
C ASP A 246 -3.44 -7.75 13.35
N GLY A 247 -4.31 -7.06 14.09
CA GLY A 247 -5.12 -7.67 15.15
C GLY A 247 -4.30 -8.16 16.35
N GLY A 248 -3.08 -7.64 16.52
CA GLY A 248 -2.17 -8.00 17.61
C GLY A 248 -1.27 -9.20 17.31
N TYR A 249 -1.19 -9.67 16.07
CA TYR A 249 -0.42 -10.85 15.69
C TYR A 249 1.06 -10.76 16.11
N VAL A 250 1.72 -9.61 15.90
CA VAL A 250 3.15 -9.45 16.22
C VAL A 250 3.45 -9.28 17.71
N LEU A 251 2.42 -9.25 18.57
CA LEU A 251 2.61 -9.13 20.02
C LEU A 251 2.87 -10.48 20.72
N LEU A 252 2.68 -11.62 20.01
CA LEU A 252 2.76 -12.98 20.58
C LEU A 252 4.00 -13.74 20.11
#